data_530652c247edd21b983238c8e9d79a9d
#
_entry.id   530652c247edd21b983238c8e9d79a9d
#
_cell.length_a   1.000
_cell.length_b   1.000
_cell.length_c   1.000
_cell.angle_alpha   90.00
_cell.angle_beta   90.00
_cell.angle_gamma   90.00
#
_symmetry.space_group_name_H-M   'P 1'
#
loop_
_entity.id
_entity.type
_entity.pdbx_description
1 polymer ?
#
loop_
_entity_poly.entity_id
_entity_poly.type
_entity_poly.pdbx_seq_one_letter_code
_entity_poly.pdbx_strand_id
1 'polypeptide(L)'
;MKYKPIAMKPQPHLLGDATLQRFIVDGHITVKPTLPDTYHSALKNQLDALIEKNGNPGNDLLPQVSELAELFADPAVDGALTSLLGPDYILHPHRHCHDWNPDSQAQAWHKDYPITGHPRCHRGRWLLLLYYPQTITQHMGPTAIQPRTQHYMDATPDAPGLELCVEAGTVVIAHYDIWHKATANTSDQTRYMLKFLFGRRAEPTAPAWDTHGAAWTPAEGDHRTLSRRMWHWHRGEESPALAAMDPRDINARIRELDEPDPHI
;
A
#
# COMPACT_ATOMS: atom_id res chain seq x y z
N MET A 1 41.99 -17.32 -1.74
CA MET A 1 40.56 -16.96 -1.87
C MET A 1 40.42 -15.47 -1.56
N LYS A 2 40.08 -14.64 -2.54
CA LYS A 2 39.80 -13.21 -2.31
C LYS A 2 38.35 -13.12 -1.78
N TYR A 3 38.17 -12.74 -0.53
CA TYR A 3 36.86 -12.37 0.00
C TYR A 3 36.29 -11.22 -0.84
N LYS A 4 35.17 -11.49 -1.57
CA LYS A 4 34.36 -10.39 -2.08
C LYS A 4 33.70 -9.74 -0.86
N PRO A 5 33.83 -8.41 -0.65
CA PRO A 5 33.07 -7.75 0.40
C PRO A 5 31.59 -7.97 0.12
N ILE A 6 30.86 -8.43 1.13
CA ILE A 6 29.41 -8.48 1.09
C ILE A 6 28.97 -7.02 0.97
N ALA A 7 28.31 -6.69 -0.16
CA ALA A 7 27.71 -5.36 -0.30
C ALA A 7 26.71 -5.18 0.86
N MET A 8 26.96 -4.20 1.71
CA MET A 8 26.01 -3.84 2.78
C MET A 8 24.72 -3.40 2.11
N LYS A 9 23.60 -3.97 2.58
CA LYS A 9 22.25 -3.51 2.16
C LYS A 9 22.16 -2.01 2.51
N PRO A 10 21.70 -1.16 1.59
CA PRO A 10 21.47 0.25 1.91
C PRO A 10 20.58 0.38 3.14
N GLN A 11 20.83 1.39 3.98
CA GLN A 11 19.98 1.64 5.13
C GLN A 11 18.60 2.11 4.68
N PRO A 12 17.51 1.55 5.23
CA PRO A 12 16.16 1.95 4.86
C PRO A 12 15.90 3.42 5.28
N HIS A 13 15.23 4.17 4.42
CA HIS A 13 14.77 5.53 4.71
C HIS A 13 13.42 5.44 5.41
N LEU A 14 13.44 5.41 6.74
CA LEU A 14 12.22 5.27 7.54
C LEU A 14 11.31 6.49 7.38
N LEU A 15 10.00 6.26 7.46
CA LEU A 15 9.00 7.33 7.48
C LEU A 15 9.09 8.11 8.80
N GLY A 16 8.79 9.42 8.75
CA GLY A 16 8.61 10.22 9.94
C GLY A 16 7.18 10.16 10.49
N ASP A 17 6.99 10.64 11.73
CA ASP A 17 5.71 10.66 12.45
C ASP A 17 4.55 11.21 11.61
N ALA A 18 4.72 12.36 10.94
CA ALA A 18 3.68 12.99 10.15
C ALA A 18 3.21 12.12 8.96
N THR A 19 4.13 11.42 8.31
CA THR A 19 3.80 10.53 7.18
C THR A 19 3.06 9.30 7.67
N LEU A 20 3.47 8.73 8.82
CA LEU A 20 2.77 7.60 9.42
C LEU A 20 1.34 7.98 9.85
N GLN A 21 1.16 9.14 10.49
CA GLN A 21 -0.17 9.65 10.86
C GLN A 21 -1.06 9.84 9.62
N ARG A 22 -0.51 10.41 8.54
CA ARG A 22 -1.23 10.55 7.27
C ARG A 22 -1.65 9.20 6.70
N PHE A 23 -0.78 8.19 6.72
CA PHE A 23 -1.14 6.84 6.27
C PHE A 23 -2.30 6.26 7.09
N ILE A 24 -2.27 6.41 8.42
CA ILE A 24 -3.35 5.94 9.29
C ILE A 24 -4.69 6.59 8.93
N VAL A 25 -4.67 7.89 8.65
CA VAL A 25 -5.88 8.67 8.31
C VAL A 25 -6.37 8.35 6.91
N ASP A 26 -5.50 8.52 5.90
CA ASP A 26 -5.88 8.47 4.49
C ASP A 26 -5.88 7.05 3.91
N GLY A 27 -5.22 6.11 4.58
CA GLY A 27 -5.10 4.71 4.15
C GLY A 27 -4.10 4.50 3.02
N HIS A 28 -3.35 5.51 2.61
CA HIS A 28 -2.32 5.38 1.57
C HIS A 28 -1.23 6.45 1.69
N ILE A 29 -0.08 6.16 1.07
CA ILE A 29 1.02 7.09 0.84
C ILE A 29 1.64 6.84 -0.53
N THR A 30 2.29 7.86 -1.06
CA THR A 30 3.09 7.75 -2.29
C THR A 30 4.57 7.77 -1.91
N VAL A 31 5.33 6.85 -2.48
CA VAL A 31 6.78 6.72 -2.30
C VAL A 31 7.45 6.87 -3.66
N LYS A 32 8.48 7.70 -3.73
CA LYS A 32 9.36 7.79 -4.90
C LYS A 32 10.63 6.99 -4.61
N PRO A 33 10.83 5.83 -5.28
CA PRO A 33 12.08 5.08 -5.19
C PRO A 33 13.29 5.93 -5.59
N THR A 34 14.46 5.57 -5.09
CA THR A 34 15.74 6.22 -5.46
C THR A 34 16.31 5.68 -6.78
N LEU A 35 15.67 4.66 -7.35
CA LEU A 35 16.06 4.04 -8.62
C LEU A 35 15.95 5.05 -9.79
N PRO A 36 16.89 5.00 -10.76
CA PRO A 36 16.89 5.94 -11.86
C PRO A 36 15.76 5.69 -12.88
N ASP A 37 15.38 6.70 -13.65
CA ASP A 37 14.34 6.60 -14.68
C ASP A 37 14.65 5.51 -15.72
N THR A 38 15.93 5.25 -15.99
CA THR A 38 16.37 4.17 -16.88
C THR A 38 15.98 2.79 -16.38
N TYR A 39 15.95 2.57 -15.06
CA TYR A 39 15.45 1.33 -14.46
C TYR A 39 13.95 1.14 -14.76
N HIS A 40 13.14 2.17 -14.53
CA HIS A 40 11.69 2.10 -14.75
C HIS A 40 11.35 1.88 -16.21
N SER A 41 12.06 2.56 -17.12
CA SER A 41 11.89 2.40 -18.56
C SER A 41 12.32 1.00 -19.05
N ALA A 42 13.43 0.48 -18.54
CA ALA A 42 13.90 -0.86 -18.87
C ALA A 42 12.89 -1.93 -18.41
N LEU A 43 12.36 -1.78 -17.21
CA LEU A 43 11.37 -2.71 -16.66
C LEU A 43 10.04 -2.67 -17.45
N LYS A 44 9.58 -1.47 -17.85
CA LYS A 44 8.42 -1.33 -18.72
C LYS A 44 8.61 -2.05 -20.06
N ASN A 45 9.77 -1.87 -20.71
CA ASN A 45 10.10 -2.54 -21.98
C ASN A 45 10.20 -4.07 -21.82
N GLN A 46 10.72 -4.55 -20.69
CA GLN A 46 10.78 -5.96 -20.37
C GLN A 46 9.37 -6.55 -20.21
N LEU A 47 8.45 -5.83 -19.58
CA LEU A 47 7.04 -6.24 -19.47
C LEU A 47 6.35 -6.29 -20.82
N ASP A 48 6.57 -5.30 -21.70
CA ASP A 48 6.03 -5.32 -23.06
C ASP A 48 6.47 -6.58 -23.80
N ALA A 49 7.78 -6.83 -23.84
CA ALA A 49 8.33 -7.99 -24.54
C ALA A 49 7.88 -9.34 -23.94
N LEU A 50 7.76 -9.38 -22.59
CA LEU A 50 7.29 -10.57 -21.88
C LEU A 50 5.83 -10.89 -22.23
N ILE A 51 4.96 -9.87 -22.14
CA ILE A 51 3.52 -10.05 -22.35
C ILE A 51 3.21 -10.32 -23.83
N GLU A 52 3.89 -9.64 -24.75
CA GLU A 52 3.76 -9.91 -26.19
C GLU A 52 4.12 -11.36 -26.53
N LYS A 53 5.18 -11.89 -25.92
CA LYS A 53 5.68 -13.22 -26.22
C LYS A 53 4.93 -14.34 -25.52
N ASN A 54 4.61 -14.16 -24.24
CA ASN A 54 4.16 -15.22 -23.33
C ASN A 54 2.78 -14.96 -22.71
N GLY A 55 2.19 -13.78 -22.91
CA GLY A 55 1.01 -13.32 -22.18
C GLY A 55 1.35 -12.83 -20.77
N ASN A 56 0.32 -12.44 -20.03
CA ASN A 56 0.47 -11.92 -18.67
C ASN A 56 1.03 -12.98 -17.71
N PRO A 57 2.14 -12.72 -17.00
CA PRO A 57 2.79 -13.70 -16.13
C PRO A 57 2.00 -14.06 -14.86
N GLY A 58 0.99 -13.27 -14.51
CA GLY A 58 0.22 -13.50 -13.28
C GLY A 58 1.10 -13.54 -12.02
N ASN A 59 0.97 -14.60 -11.21
CA ASN A 59 1.76 -14.80 -10.00
C ASN A 59 3.24 -15.12 -10.26
N ASP A 60 3.59 -15.51 -11.49
CA ASP A 60 4.97 -15.80 -11.89
C ASP A 60 5.76 -14.53 -12.30
N LEU A 61 5.23 -13.36 -11.98
CA LEU A 61 5.84 -12.08 -12.31
C LEU A 61 7.30 -11.96 -11.79
N LEU A 62 7.56 -12.29 -10.52
CA LEU A 62 8.91 -12.17 -9.95
C LEU A 62 9.93 -13.15 -10.55
N PRO A 63 9.61 -14.44 -10.78
CA PRO A 63 10.54 -15.33 -11.48
C PRO A 63 10.89 -14.87 -12.90
N GLN A 64 9.97 -14.17 -13.59
CA GLN A 64 10.15 -13.73 -14.96
C GLN A 64 10.73 -12.31 -15.09
N VAL A 65 10.60 -11.50 -14.02
CA VAL A 65 11.09 -10.11 -13.92
C VAL A 65 11.85 -9.96 -12.60
N SER A 66 13.04 -10.59 -12.52
CA SER A 66 13.85 -10.68 -11.29
C SER A 66 14.34 -9.31 -10.81
N GLU A 67 14.44 -8.32 -11.71
CA GLU A 67 14.84 -6.95 -11.44
C GLU A 67 13.92 -6.25 -10.44
N LEU A 68 12.67 -6.71 -10.31
CA LEU A 68 11.75 -6.21 -9.29
C LEU A 68 12.26 -6.40 -7.84
N ALA A 69 13.23 -7.29 -7.62
CA ALA A 69 13.89 -7.42 -6.33
C ALA A 69 14.65 -6.14 -5.94
N GLU A 70 15.19 -5.40 -6.91
CA GLU A 70 15.87 -4.12 -6.68
C GLU A 70 14.89 -3.05 -6.19
N LEU A 71 13.65 -3.04 -6.72
CA LEU A 71 12.59 -2.15 -6.25
C LEU A 71 12.27 -2.37 -4.77
N PHE A 72 12.17 -3.63 -4.34
CA PHE A 72 11.90 -3.94 -2.93
C PHE A 72 13.09 -3.68 -2.01
N ALA A 73 14.31 -3.72 -2.55
CA ALA A 73 15.54 -3.39 -1.83
C ALA A 73 15.87 -1.89 -1.84
N ASP A 74 15.10 -1.08 -2.60
CA ASP A 74 15.27 0.37 -2.64
C ASP A 74 15.07 0.97 -1.25
N PRO A 75 15.98 1.85 -0.75
CA PRO A 75 15.91 2.39 0.61
C PRO A 75 14.59 3.08 0.95
N ALA A 76 13.96 3.77 0.00
CA ALA A 76 12.71 4.46 0.24
C ALA A 76 11.53 3.47 0.33
N VAL A 77 11.52 2.44 -0.52
CA VAL A 77 10.47 1.40 -0.51
C VAL A 77 10.61 0.50 0.71
N ASP A 78 11.81 -0.04 0.98
CA ASP A 78 12.10 -0.87 2.15
C ASP A 78 11.84 -0.10 3.46
N GLY A 79 12.22 1.19 3.49
CA GLY A 79 11.98 2.06 4.64
C GLY A 79 10.50 2.31 4.93
N ALA A 80 9.71 2.54 3.89
CA ALA A 80 8.26 2.71 4.03
C ALA A 80 7.58 1.41 4.51
N LEU A 81 7.92 0.26 3.90
CA LEU A 81 7.40 -1.05 4.32
C LEU A 81 7.82 -1.39 5.76
N THR A 82 9.09 -1.17 6.11
CA THR A 82 9.59 -1.35 7.49
C THR A 82 8.82 -0.50 8.48
N SER A 83 8.60 0.79 8.16
CA SER A 83 7.90 1.72 9.04
C SER A 83 6.46 1.29 9.31
N LEU A 84 5.78 0.76 8.30
CA LEU A 84 4.37 0.40 8.37
C LEU A 84 4.13 -1.03 8.88
N LEU A 85 5.05 -1.98 8.60
CA LEU A 85 4.84 -3.40 8.88
C LEU A 85 5.84 -3.99 9.88
N GLY A 86 6.88 -3.25 10.26
CA GLY A 86 8.00 -3.78 11.03
C GLY A 86 9.12 -4.34 10.15
N PRO A 87 10.33 -4.55 10.72
CA PRO A 87 11.54 -4.86 9.93
C PRO A 87 11.55 -6.29 9.34
N ASP A 88 10.69 -7.16 9.80
CA ASP A 88 10.58 -8.56 9.39
C ASP A 88 9.33 -8.85 8.55
N TYR A 89 8.82 -7.83 7.86
CA TYR A 89 7.66 -7.98 6.96
C TYR A 89 7.88 -9.06 5.90
N ILE A 90 6.79 -9.61 5.37
CA ILE A 90 6.80 -10.66 4.36
C ILE A 90 6.13 -10.22 3.08
N LEU A 91 6.61 -10.74 1.94
CA LEU A 91 5.93 -10.67 0.66
C LEU A 91 5.00 -11.88 0.51
N HIS A 92 3.72 -11.63 0.26
CA HIS A 92 2.74 -12.68 -0.01
C HIS A 92 2.97 -13.30 -1.40
N PRO A 93 2.70 -14.60 -1.61
CA PRO A 93 2.82 -15.22 -2.92
C PRO A 93 1.92 -14.62 -3.99
N HIS A 94 0.75 -14.08 -3.62
CA HIS A 94 -0.15 -13.42 -4.56
C HIS A 94 0.40 -12.06 -4.97
N ARG A 95 0.66 -11.94 -6.26
CA ARG A 95 1.15 -10.74 -6.94
C ARG A 95 0.64 -10.75 -8.37
N HIS A 96 0.47 -9.59 -8.97
CA HIS A 96 -0.12 -9.54 -10.30
C HIS A 96 0.35 -8.32 -11.09
N CYS A 97 0.57 -8.53 -12.40
CA CYS A 97 0.70 -7.45 -13.36
C CYS A 97 -0.69 -7.12 -13.92
N HIS A 98 -1.23 -5.97 -13.58
CA HIS A 98 -2.45 -5.47 -14.18
C HIS A 98 -2.11 -4.73 -15.48
N ASP A 99 -2.28 -5.39 -16.60
CA ASP A 99 -2.20 -4.85 -17.96
C ASP A 99 -3.59 -4.33 -18.39
N TRP A 100 -3.80 -3.04 -18.24
CA TRP A 100 -5.07 -2.39 -18.56
C TRP A 100 -5.02 -1.86 -19.99
N ASN A 101 -5.54 -2.64 -20.92
CA ASN A 101 -5.43 -2.39 -22.36
C ASN A 101 -6.34 -1.24 -22.81
N PRO A 102 -6.07 -0.62 -24.00
CA PRO A 102 -7.01 0.29 -24.63
C PRO A 102 -8.44 -0.25 -24.64
N ASP A 103 -9.42 0.63 -24.49
CA ASP A 103 -10.86 0.33 -24.43
C ASP A 103 -11.32 -0.51 -23.23
N SER A 104 -10.43 -0.80 -22.25
CA SER A 104 -10.84 -1.46 -21.00
C SER A 104 -11.83 -0.61 -20.23
N GLN A 105 -12.95 -1.24 -19.83
CA GLN A 105 -14.02 -0.56 -19.11
C GLN A 105 -13.69 -0.41 -17.63
N ALA A 106 -14.22 0.63 -16.99
CA ALA A 106 -14.02 0.85 -15.55
C ALA A 106 -14.58 -0.33 -14.73
N GLN A 107 -13.87 -0.66 -13.66
CA GLN A 107 -14.36 -1.60 -12.66
C GLN A 107 -15.36 -0.92 -11.71
N ALA A 108 -16.20 -1.72 -11.06
CA ALA A 108 -16.93 -1.26 -9.88
C ALA A 108 -15.96 -1.06 -8.70
N TRP A 109 -16.34 -0.19 -7.76
CA TRP A 109 -15.63 -0.06 -6.48
C TRP A 109 -15.60 -1.41 -5.77
N HIS A 110 -14.43 -1.83 -5.28
CA HIS A 110 -14.25 -3.10 -4.58
C HIS A 110 -13.09 -3.02 -3.57
N LYS A 111 -13.04 -4.02 -2.72
CA LYS A 111 -11.87 -4.40 -1.93
C LYS A 111 -11.34 -5.71 -2.47
N ASP A 112 -10.05 -5.92 -2.36
CA ASP A 112 -9.48 -7.22 -2.71
C ASP A 112 -10.10 -8.36 -1.87
N TYR A 113 -10.08 -9.56 -2.43
CA TYR A 113 -10.59 -10.74 -1.73
C TYR A 113 -9.78 -10.96 -0.45
N PRO A 114 -10.43 -11.31 0.67
CA PRO A 114 -9.69 -11.56 1.92
C PRO A 114 -8.63 -12.64 1.72
N ILE A 115 -7.41 -12.36 2.16
CA ILE A 115 -6.38 -13.40 2.28
C ILE A 115 -6.88 -14.43 3.29
N THR A 116 -6.72 -15.72 2.97
CA THR A 116 -7.13 -16.80 3.89
C THR A 116 -6.50 -16.59 5.28
N GLY A 117 -7.34 -16.54 6.31
CA GLY A 117 -6.92 -16.28 7.68
C GLY A 117 -6.68 -14.80 8.02
N HIS A 118 -6.85 -13.88 7.06
CA HIS A 118 -6.81 -12.45 7.33
C HIS A 118 -8.22 -11.94 7.62
N PRO A 119 -8.57 -11.62 8.86
CA PRO A 119 -9.82 -10.94 9.14
C PRO A 119 -9.74 -9.52 8.62
N ARG A 120 -10.77 -9.05 7.95
CA ARG A 120 -10.88 -7.62 7.64
C ARG A 120 -10.90 -6.85 8.95
N CYS A 121 -9.89 -6.03 9.17
CA CYS A 121 -9.77 -5.26 10.38
C CYS A 121 -9.13 -3.91 10.10
N HIS A 122 -9.29 -3.01 11.05
CA HIS A 122 -8.74 -1.66 10.97
C HIS A 122 -7.20 -1.61 11.11
N ARG A 123 -6.55 -2.68 11.60
CA ARG A 123 -5.10 -2.70 11.76
C ARG A 123 -4.40 -2.93 10.43
N GLY A 124 -3.38 -2.14 10.14
CA GLY A 124 -2.59 -2.21 8.93
C GLY A 124 -1.64 -3.42 8.91
N ARG A 125 -2.18 -4.64 9.01
CA ARG A 125 -1.40 -5.87 8.96
C ARG A 125 -1.00 -6.29 7.56
N TRP A 126 -1.76 -5.86 6.56
CA TRP A 126 -1.49 -6.11 5.16
C TRP A 126 -1.59 -4.81 4.36
N LEU A 127 -0.67 -4.68 3.42
CA LEU A 127 -0.57 -3.53 2.53
C LEU A 127 -0.56 -3.97 1.07
N LEU A 128 -1.19 -3.16 0.23
CA LEU A 128 -1.01 -3.17 -1.21
C LEU A 128 0.19 -2.29 -1.55
N LEU A 129 1.13 -2.80 -2.32
CA LEU A 129 2.14 -2.01 -2.99
C LEU A 129 1.79 -2.00 -4.48
N LEU A 130 1.48 -0.82 -5.01
CA LEU A 130 1.13 -0.58 -6.40
C LEU A 130 2.28 0.17 -7.05
N TYR A 131 2.99 -0.48 -7.95
CA TYR A 131 4.12 0.10 -8.66
C TYR A 131 3.75 0.41 -10.11
N TYR A 132 4.12 1.59 -10.56
CA TYR A 132 3.85 2.10 -11.90
C TYR A 132 5.16 2.33 -12.66
N PRO A 133 5.57 1.43 -13.59
CA PRO A 133 6.82 1.58 -14.33
C PRO A 133 6.78 2.69 -15.39
N GLN A 134 5.59 3.24 -15.67
CA GLN A 134 5.34 4.29 -16.66
C GLN A 134 4.51 5.41 -16.04
N THR A 135 4.58 6.60 -16.64
CA THR A 135 3.68 7.71 -16.29
C THR A 135 2.24 7.33 -16.61
N ILE A 136 1.34 7.56 -15.67
CA ILE A 136 -0.08 7.27 -15.79
C ILE A 136 -0.85 8.59 -15.88
N THR A 137 -1.52 8.77 -16.99
CA THR A 137 -2.42 9.91 -17.22
C THR A 137 -3.88 9.52 -16.96
N GLN A 138 -4.75 10.51 -16.87
CA GLN A 138 -6.18 10.31 -16.64
C GLN A 138 -6.84 9.42 -17.70
N HIS A 139 -6.36 9.47 -18.95
CA HIS A 139 -6.93 8.69 -20.06
C HIS A 139 -6.46 7.23 -20.10
N MET A 140 -5.43 6.88 -19.36
CA MET A 140 -4.87 5.52 -19.34
C MET A 140 -5.58 4.56 -18.37
N GLY A 141 -6.72 4.95 -17.82
CA GLY A 141 -7.46 4.14 -16.84
C GLY A 141 -6.70 3.99 -15.52
N PRO A 142 -6.37 5.13 -14.84
CA PRO A 142 -5.68 5.08 -13.57
C PRO A 142 -6.43 4.24 -12.54
N THR A 143 -5.70 3.69 -11.57
CA THR A 143 -6.34 3.16 -10.37
C THR A 143 -6.92 4.32 -9.58
N ALA A 144 -8.19 4.24 -9.22
CA ALA A 144 -8.83 5.16 -8.29
C ALA A 144 -8.94 4.49 -6.92
N ILE A 145 -8.64 5.22 -5.87
CA ILE A 145 -8.84 4.81 -4.48
C ILE A 145 -9.83 5.77 -3.81
N GLN A 146 -10.52 5.32 -2.77
CA GLN A 146 -11.28 6.20 -1.87
C GLN A 146 -10.47 6.38 -0.58
N PRO A 147 -9.75 7.48 -0.39
CA PRO A 147 -9.04 7.76 0.85
C PRO A 147 -9.97 7.72 2.06
N ARG A 148 -9.44 7.30 3.22
CA ARG A 148 -10.18 7.21 4.50
C ARG A 148 -11.26 6.13 4.57
N THR A 149 -11.33 5.24 3.57
CA THR A 149 -12.38 4.19 3.51
C THR A 149 -11.88 2.81 3.94
N GLN A 150 -10.62 2.66 4.31
CA GLN A 150 -10.04 1.39 4.74
C GLN A 150 -10.78 0.74 5.92
N HIS A 151 -11.48 1.54 6.71
CA HIS A 151 -12.22 1.10 7.87
C HIS A 151 -13.70 0.78 7.58
N TYR A 152 -14.24 1.24 6.47
CA TYR A 152 -15.64 1.01 6.11
C TYR A 152 -15.84 -0.34 5.44
N MET A 153 -16.99 -0.99 5.74
CA MET A 153 -17.35 -2.26 5.09
C MET A 153 -17.83 -2.04 3.66
N ASP A 154 -18.55 -0.95 3.43
CA ASP A 154 -19.09 -0.56 2.13
C ASP A 154 -18.36 0.67 1.58
N ALA A 155 -18.29 0.78 0.25
CA ALA A 155 -17.80 2.00 -0.38
C ALA A 155 -18.68 3.19 0.02
N THR A 156 -18.05 4.34 0.29
CA THR A 156 -18.77 5.54 0.67
C THR A 156 -19.13 6.31 -0.61
N PRO A 157 -20.42 6.39 -1.02
CA PRO A 157 -20.81 7.02 -2.28
C PRO A 157 -20.33 8.48 -2.40
N ASP A 158 -20.30 9.19 -1.27
CA ASP A 158 -19.93 10.61 -1.21
C ASP A 158 -18.41 10.83 -1.02
N ALA A 159 -17.63 9.75 -0.82
CA ALA A 159 -16.17 9.90 -0.74
C ALA A 159 -15.60 10.13 -2.15
N PRO A 160 -14.92 11.26 -2.40
CA PRO A 160 -14.31 11.50 -3.70
C PRO A 160 -13.24 10.45 -3.97
N GLY A 161 -13.27 9.86 -5.17
CA GLY A 161 -12.19 9.00 -5.63
C GLY A 161 -10.95 9.82 -5.96
N LEU A 162 -9.79 9.35 -5.54
CA LEU A 162 -8.50 9.87 -5.95
C LEU A 162 -7.95 8.99 -7.08
N GLU A 163 -7.90 9.53 -8.28
CA GLU A 163 -7.25 8.86 -9.41
C GLU A 163 -5.73 8.98 -9.30
N LEU A 164 -5.05 7.85 -9.32
CA LEU A 164 -3.60 7.78 -9.22
C LEU A 164 -2.93 8.08 -10.57
N CYS A 165 -3.04 9.35 -10.99
CA CYS A 165 -2.26 9.88 -12.10
C CYS A 165 -0.85 10.20 -11.57
N VAL A 166 0.12 9.39 -11.96
CA VAL A 166 1.45 9.38 -11.33
C VAL A 166 2.57 9.35 -12.37
N GLU A 167 3.74 9.83 -12.00
CA GLU A 167 4.95 9.74 -12.80
C GLU A 167 5.52 8.31 -12.80
N ALA A 168 6.28 7.98 -13.86
CA ALA A 168 7.00 6.72 -13.96
C ALA A 168 7.86 6.47 -12.71
N GLY A 169 7.90 5.22 -12.26
CA GLY A 169 8.65 4.80 -11.08
C GLY A 169 7.94 5.05 -9.75
N THR A 170 6.72 5.58 -9.75
CA THR A 170 5.98 5.81 -8.51
C THR A 170 5.51 4.49 -7.88
N VAL A 171 5.65 4.41 -6.56
CA VAL A 171 5.04 3.38 -5.72
C VAL A 171 3.95 4.01 -4.86
N VAL A 172 2.76 3.44 -4.87
CA VAL A 172 1.70 3.77 -3.91
C VAL A 172 1.55 2.61 -2.94
N ILE A 173 1.70 2.88 -1.65
CA ILE A 173 1.46 1.90 -0.59
C ILE A 173 0.11 2.23 0.02
N ALA A 174 -0.81 1.28 0.01
CA ALA A 174 -2.16 1.45 0.50
C ALA A 174 -2.54 0.37 1.51
N HIS A 175 -3.43 0.71 2.43
CA HIS A 175 -4.05 -0.25 3.34
C HIS A 175 -4.79 -1.32 2.52
N TYR A 176 -4.66 -2.59 2.88
CA TYR A 176 -5.27 -3.70 2.14
C TYR A 176 -6.79 -3.57 1.97
N ASP A 177 -7.45 -3.03 2.97
CA ASP A 177 -8.91 -2.87 2.97
C ASP A 177 -9.40 -1.53 2.37
N ILE A 178 -8.55 -0.76 1.67
CA ILE A 178 -8.99 0.47 1.00
C ILE A 178 -9.90 0.14 -0.19
N TRP A 179 -10.98 0.91 -0.37
CA TRP A 179 -11.82 0.80 -1.55
C TRP A 179 -11.10 1.35 -2.77
N HIS A 180 -11.08 0.56 -3.85
CA HIS A 180 -10.39 0.94 -5.09
C HIS A 180 -11.05 0.36 -6.33
N LYS A 181 -10.65 0.85 -7.49
CA LYS A 181 -11.05 0.35 -8.82
C LYS A 181 -10.06 0.78 -9.88
N ALA A 182 -10.05 0.13 -11.06
CA ALA A 182 -9.49 0.73 -12.26
C ALA A 182 -10.57 1.59 -12.93
N THR A 183 -10.18 2.76 -13.45
CA THR A 183 -11.03 3.59 -14.31
C THR A 183 -10.95 3.13 -15.77
N ALA A 184 -11.78 3.66 -16.66
CA ALA A 184 -11.74 3.27 -18.08
C ALA A 184 -10.44 3.74 -18.74
N ASN A 185 -9.81 2.88 -19.55
CA ASN A 185 -8.69 3.27 -20.39
C ASN A 185 -9.21 3.75 -21.75
N THR A 186 -9.17 5.04 -21.96
CA THR A 186 -9.59 5.69 -23.22
C THR A 186 -8.40 6.13 -24.09
N SER A 187 -7.17 5.74 -23.68
CA SER A 187 -5.95 5.98 -24.46
C SER A 187 -5.68 4.82 -25.43
N ASP A 188 -4.68 5.02 -26.28
CA ASP A 188 -4.15 4.01 -27.20
C ASP A 188 -3.02 3.16 -26.58
N GLN A 189 -2.75 3.31 -25.28
CA GLN A 189 -1.63 2.67 -24.59
C GLN A 189 -2.11 1.70 -23.51
N THR A 190 -1.41 0.57 -23.38
CA THR A 190 -1.58 -0.32 -22.24
C THR A 190 -0.98 0.30 -20.97
N ARG A 191 -1.76 0.34 -19.91
CA ARG A 191 -1.32 0.78 -18.59
C ARG A 191 -0.92 -0.43 -17.75
N TYR A 192 0.32 -0.42 -17.24
CA TYR A 192 0.79 -1.40 -16.27
C TYR A 192 0.69 -0.88 -14.85
N MET A 193 0.20 -1.72 -13.97
CA MET A 193 0.28 -1.55 -12.52
C MET A 193 0.64 -2.90 -11.91
N LEU A 194 1.82 -2.96 -11.28
CA LEU A 194 2.29 -4.18 -10.62
C LEU A 194 1.84 -4.15 -9.16
N LYS A 195 1.00 -5.12 -8.78
CA LYS A 195 0.44 -5.23 -7.43
C LYS A 195 1.16 -6.32 -6.64
N PHE A 196 1.57 -5.95 -5.44
CA PHE A 196 2.18 -6.85 -4.46
C PHE A 196 1.49 -6.69 -3.11
N LEU A 197 1.43 -7.78 -2.36
CA LEU A 197 0.90 -7.79 -1.00
C LEU A 197 2.04 -7.99 -0.02
N PHE A 198 2.15 -7.10 0.96
CA PHE A 198 3.11 -7.20 2.04
C PHE A 198 2.38 -7.32 3.37
N GLY A 199 2.88 -8.18 4.24
CA GLY A 199 2.26 -8.45 5.53
C GLY A 199 3.21 -8.31 6.70
N ARG A 200 2.67 -7.86 7.83
CA ARG A 200 3.34 -7.84 9.12
C ARG A 200 3.38 -9.25 9.71
N ARG A 201 4.52 -9.67 10.24
CA ARG A 201 4.68 -10.99 10.89
C ARG A 201 4.26 -11.02 12.35
N ALA A 202 4.48 -9.92 13.07
CA ALA A 202 4.24 -9.85 14.51
C ALA A 202 3.49 -8.56 14.86
N GLU A 203 2.75 -8.57 15.97
CA GLU A 203 2.17 -7.35 16.52
C GLU A 203 3.29 -6.35 16.87
N PRO A 204 3.04 -5.04 16.71
CA PRO A 204 4.04 -4.04 17.05
C PRO A 204 4.27 -4.03 18.56
N THR A 205 5.53 -3.94 18.96
CA THR A 205 5.95 -3.78 20.38
C THR A 205 6.67 -2.46 20.62
N ALA A 206 7.00 -1.76 19.54
CA ALA A 206 7.62 -0.44 19.51
C ALA A 206 7.45 0.19 18.15
N PRO A 207 7.64 1.51 18.00
CA PRO A 207 7.71 2.17 16.70
C PRO A 207 8.77 1.56 15.78
N ALA A 208 8.41 1.30 14.53
CA ALA A 208 9.32 0.82 13.49
C ALA A 208 9.68 1.91 12.45
N TRP A 209 9.39 3.17 12.76
CA TRP A 209 9.65 4.35 11.94
C TRP A 209 10.54 5.36 12.65
N ASP A 210 10.97 6.40 11.96
CA ASP A 210 11.76 7.48 12.53
C ASP A 210 10.86 8.40 13.37
N THR A 211 10.70 8.03 14.65
CA THR A 211 9.83 8.76 15.58
C THR A 211 10.64 9.72 16.45
N HIS A 212 10.13 10.92 16.58
CA HIS A 212 10.62 11.94 17.53
C HIS A 212 9.71 12.10 18.75
N GLY A 213 8.86 11.09 19.00
CA GLY A 213 7.95 11.09 20.15
C GLY A 213 6.73 11.99 19.96
N ALA A 214 6.34 12.28 18.71
CA ALA A 214 5.15 13.06 18.44
C ALA A 214 3.90 12.43 19.10
N ALA A 215 3.03 13.27 19.61
CA ALA A 215 1.69 12.87 20.00
C ALA A 215 0.84 12.62 18.75
N TRP A 216 -0.28 11.90 18.92
CA TRP A 216 -1.30 11.85 17.89
C TRP A 216 -1.81 13.26 17.61
N THR A 217 -1.67 13.70 16.38
CA THR A 217 -2.25 14.96 15.91
C THR A 217 -3.22 14.62 14.79
N PRO A 218 -4.53 14.77 15.02
CA PRO A 218 -5.51 14.43 13.98
C PRO A 218 -5.30 15.33 12.77
N ALA A 219 -5.39 14.72 11.57
CA ALA A 219 -5.47 15.48 10.35
C ALA A 219 -6.78 16.27 10.33
N GLU A 220 -6.81 17.39 9.61
CA GLU A 220 -8.02 18.20 9.46
C GLU A 220 -9.20 17.32 9.02
N GLY A 221 -10.29 17.37 9.80
CA GLY A 221 -11.52 16.60 9.56
C GLY A 221 -11.46 15.12 9.98
N ASP A 222 -10.38 14.65 10.62
CA ASP A 222 -10.34 13.30 11.21
C ASP A 222 -10.30 13.35 12.73
N HIS A 223 -11.47 13.18 13.32
CA HIS A 223 -11.65 13.12 14.79
C HIS A 223 -12.02 11.71 15.25
N ARG A 224 -11.71 10.69 14.44
CA ARG A 224 -12.07 9.31 14.76
C ARG A 224 -11.18 8.75 15.87
N THR A 225 -11.82 8.22 16.89
CA THR A 225 -11.17 7.45 17.96
C THR A 225 -10.31 6.31 17.38
N LEU A 226 -10.79 5.68 16.30
CA LEU A 226 -10.11 4.57 15.65
C LEU A 226 -8.73 4.96 15.09
N SER A 227 -8.61 6.12 14.45
CA SER A 227 -7.31 6.59 13.91
C SER A 227 -6.29 6.78 15.04
N ARG A 228 -6.68 7.37 16.15
CA ARG A 228 -5.83 7.50 17.33
C ARG A 228 -5.43 6.15 17.92
N ARG A 229 -6.35 5.19 17.98
CA ARG A 229 -6.07 3.82 18.43
C ARG A 229 -5.06 3.13 17.52
N MET A 230 -5.15 3.34 16.19
CA MET A 230 -4.17 2.80 15.25
C MET A 230 -2.78 3.39 15.45
N TRP A 231 -2.69 4.68 15.79
CA TRP A 231 -1.43 5.30 16.19
C TRP A 231 -0.81 4.59 17.39
N HIS A 232 -1.58 4.38 18.46
CA HIS A 232 -1.11 3.66 19.65
C HIS A 232 -0.77 2.20 19.35
N TRP A 233 -1.57 1.52 18.50
CA TRP A 233 -1.25 0.16 18.08
C TRP A 233 0.10 0.09 17.36
N HIS A 234 0.36 0.97 16.39
CA HIS A 234 1.66 1.01 15.71
C HIS A 234 2.83 1.24 16.67
N ARG A 235 2.60 1.95 17.78
CA ARG A 235 3.59 2.19 18.82
C ARG A 235 3.78 1.02 19.80
N GLY A 236 2.97 -0.04 19.68
CA GLY A 236 2.96 -1.13 20.64
C GLY A 236 2.31 -0.76 21.99
N GLU A 237 1.50 0.27 22.01
CA GLU A 237 0.84 0.83 23.21
C GLU A 237 -0.63 0.44 23.32
N GLU A 238 -1.12 -0.48 22.47
CA GLU A 238 -2.52 -0.89 22.51
C GLU A 238 -2.85 -1.59 23.83
N SER A 239 -3.93 -1.15 24.48
CA SER A 239 -4.35 -1.79 25.73
C SER A 239 -4.86 -3.21 25.51
N PRO A 240 -4.68 -4.14 26.47
CA PRO A 240 -5.22 -5.50 26.37
C PRO A 240 -6.73 -5.56 26.13
N ALA A 241 -7.50 -4.61 26.67
CA ALA A 241 -8.94 -4.53 26.45
C ALA A 241 -9.30 -4.24 25.00
N LEU A 242 -8.49 -3.41 24.32
CA LEU A 242 -8.65 -3.10 22.90
C LEU A 242 -8.14 -4.24 22.00
N ALA A 243 -7.09 -4.94 22.42
CA ALA A 243 -6.60 -6.11 21.73
C ALA A 243 -7.58 -7.28 21.75
N ALA A 244 -8.42 -7.36 22.80
CA ALA A 244 -9.43 -8.42 22.96
C ALA A 244 -10.68 -8.22 22.09
N MET A 245 -10.89 -7.03 21.49
CA MET A 245 -12.04 -6.83 20.57
C MET A 245 -11.87 -7.68 19.33
N ASP A 246 -12.90 -8.47 18.99
CA ASP A 246 -12.90 -9.21 17.72
C ASP A 246 -12.92 -8.20 16.55
N PRO A 247 -11.87 -8.15 15.72
CA PRO A 247 -11.82 -7.23 14.59
C PRO A 247 -12.91 -7.51 13.54
N ARG A 248 -13.60 -8.65 13.65
CA ARG A 248 -14.73 -9.04 12.79
C ARG A 248 -16.07 -8.55 13.30
N ASP A 249 -16.12 -7.99 14.51
CA ASP A 249 -17.35 -7.40 15.02
C ASP A 249 -17.67 -6.10 14.29
N ILE A 250 -18.51 -6.19 13.28
CA ILE A 250 -18.95 -5.08 12.44
C ILE A 250 -19.64 -3.99 13.29
N ASN A 251 -20.44 -4.36 14.28
CA ASN A 251 -21.17 -3.39 15.09
C ASN A 251 -20.25 -2.59 16.00
N ALA A 252 -19.22 -3.25 16.57
CA ALA A 252 -18.19 -2.57 17.34
C ALA A 252 -17.38 -1.63 16.45
N ARG A 253 -17.04 -2.09 15.24
CA ARG A 253 -16.29 -1.34 14.24
C ARG A 253 -17.04 -0.08 13.77
N ILE A 254 -18.33 -0.20 13.48
CA ILE A 254 -19.18 0.94 13.07
C ILE A 254 -19.27 1.95 14.21
N ARG A 255 -19.52 1.52 15.44
CA ARG A 255 -19.58 2.42 16.59
C ARG A 255 -18.28 3.20 16.78
N GLU A 256 -17.13 2.54 16.66
CA GLU A 256 -15.82 3.21 16.75
C GLU A 256 -15.56 4.24 15.66
N LEU A 257 -16.12 4.04 14.47
CA LEU A 257 -15.99 5.00 13.38
C LEU A 257 -16.81 6.26 13.62
N ASP A 258 -17.98 6.11 14.25
CA ASP A 258 -18.96 7.19 14.47
C ASP A 258 -18.73 7.93 15.79
N GLU A 259 -17.98 7.34 16.74
CA GLU A 259 -17.70 8.00 18.02
C GLU A 259 -16.59 9.04 17.87
N PRO A 260 -16.85 10.32 18.24
CA PRO A 260 -15.81 11.33 18.30
C PRO A 260 -14.76 10.96 19.36
N ASP A 261 -13.50 11.31 19.10
CA ASP A 261 -12.43 11.10 20.06
C ASP A 261 -12.65 12.01 21.30
N PRO A 262 -12.83 11.46 22.50
CA PRO A 262 -13.09 12.26 23.71
C PRO A 262 -11.87 13.08 24.17
N HIS A 263 -10.74 12.95 23.51
CA HIS A 263 -9.48 13.62 23.83
C HIS A 263 -9.06 14.68 22.80
N ILE A 264 -9.96 15.02 21.86
CA ILE A 264 -9.76 16.08 20.86
C ILE A 264 -10.71 17.26 21.14
#